data_d1ae34a767cfcb1e45eaebed6518ee68
#
_entry.id   d1ae34a767cfcb1e45eaebed6518ee68
#
_cell.length_a   1.000
_cell.length_b   1.000
_cell.length_c   1.000
_cell.angle_alpha   90.00
_cell.angle_beta   90.00
_cell.angle_gamma   90.00
#
_symmetry.space_group_name_H-M   'P 1'
#
loop_
_entity.id
_entity.type
_entity.pdbx_description
1 polymer ?
#
loop_
_entity_poly.entity_id
_entity_poly.type
_entity_poly.pdbx_seq_one_letter_code
_entity_poly.pdbx_strand_id
1 'polypeptide(L)'
;MERLGATIVRLPMPRRAPVRFLVFLSAIFVFAALRTEAQPQSNFNYGPLPVFELHSGFWINLHHTLYHEAKLRTASAQPDKSAKNSGPSSGTTPDSKPALAPAEQHVWDDAVAYYAANYAAKDLLFSTELIQLKDQLGDFEDCDELSGRKRKFCDAGLPAKLTQVLEAAAPVYRAHLWPEHDRANRRWIMRVAPLVREQGVGLSERLADIYQTRWPRQKIRVDLAGYANWSGAYTTADPLRVTISSLDSRNQGAAALEVLFLEGSHGIAEPVQAAIIRECRQRDKAIPRDLWQALVFYTTSEIIRPVLAASAASAGNQDRIVPGGGYVSRGLSEGLNQRGWDDYFKLLRQFWQPYLDGSASFDDAIARMVSSL
;
A
#
# COMPACT_ATOMS: atom_id res chain seq x y z
N MET A 1 -9.86 60.82 10.56
CA MET A 1 -8.91 61.74 9.91
C MET A 1 -7.57 60.97 9.95
N GLU A 2 -7.13 60.46 8.90
CA GLU A 2 -6.36 60.83 7.76
C GLU A 2 -6.35 59.69 6.74
N ARG A 3 -6.58 60.01 5.51
CA ARG A 3 -6.49 59.09 4.37
C ARG A 3 -5.03 59.09 3.87
N LEU A 4 -4.46 57.95 3.62
CA LEU A 4 -3.23 57.83 2.84
C LEU A 4 -3.53 57.06 1.55
N GLY A 5 -3.32 57.77 0.45
CA GLY A 5 -3.58 57.30 -0.90
C GLY A 5 -2.47 56.39 -1.42
N ALA A 6 -2.86 55.36 -2.15
CA ALA A 6 -1.97 54.48 -2.87
C ALA A 6 -1.66 55.06 -4.26
N THR A 7 -0.40 55.37 -4.52
CA THR A 7 0.13 55.85 -5.82
C THR A 7 0.49 54.61 -6.67
N ILE A 8 -0.20 54.47 -7.81
CA ILE A 8 0.10 53.45 -8.81
C ILE A 8 1.21 53.98 -9.74
N VAL A 9 2.37 53.36 -9.71
CA VAL A 9 3.48 53.61 -10.65
C VAL A 9 3.32 52.64 -11.84
N ARG A 10 3.06 53.23 -13.03
CA ARG A 10 3.10 52.54 -14.33
C ARG A 10 4.52 52.53 -14.87
N LEU A 11 5.08 51.34 -15.17
CA LEU A 11 6.31 51.17 -15.92
C LEU A 11 6.05 51.02 -17.41
N PRO A 12 6.89 51.54 -18.30
CA PRO A 12 6.68 51.54 -19.75
C PRO A 12 7.15 50.22 -20.41
N MET A 13 6.44 49.80 -21.45
CA MET A 13 6.80 48.67 -22.31
C MET A 13 7.95 49.01 -23.27
N PRO A 14 8.87 48.08 -23.55
CA PRO A 14 9.88 48.29 -24.60
C PRO A 14 9.35 47.90 -25.99
N ARG A 15 9.79 48.71 -26.97
CA ARG A 15 9.48 48.67 -28.40
C ARG A 15 10.13 47.48 -29.08
N ARG A 16 9.40 46.87 -30.03
CA ARG A 16 9.85 45.82 -30.94
C ARG A 16 10.84 46.36 -31.97
N ALA A 17 11.94 45.63 -32.23
CA ALA A 17 12.86 45.81 -33.34
C ALA A 17 12.71 44.66 -34.36
N PRO A 18 12.99 44.89 -35.66
CA PRO A 18 12.59 43.98 -36.74
C PRO A 18 13.58 42.83 -36.98
N VAL A 19 13.00 41.70 -37.33
CA VAL A 19 13.66 40.43 -37.70
C VAL A 19 14.33 40.59 -39.07
N ARG A 20 15.63 40.37 -39.17
CA ARG A 20 16.35 40.12 -40.40
C ARG A 20 16.48 38.61 -40.63
N PHE A 21 15.87 38.16 -41.73
CA PHE A 21 16.07 36.81 -42.27
C PHE A 21 17.52 36.63 -42.72
N LEU A 22 18.19 35.60 -42.25
CA LEU A 22 19.41 35.08 -42.85
C LEU A 22 19.17 33.57 -43.14
N VAL A 23 19.15 33.29 -44.44
CA VAL A 23 19.12 31.93 -44.99
C VAL A 23 20.55 31.37 -44.90
N PHE A 24 20.74 30.24 -44.23
CA PHE A 24 21.94 29.42 -44.41
C PHE A 24 21.51 28.00 -44.76
N LEU A 25 21.91 27.62 -45.97
CA LEU A 25 21.91 26.22 -46.45
C LEU A 25 23.06 25.47 -45.77
N SER A 26 22.80 24.21 -45.48
CA SER A 26 23.73 23.07 -45.68
C SER A 26 23.94 22.18 -44.48
N ALA A 27 23.85 21.00 -44.79
CA ALA A 27 24.50 19.77 -44.36
C ALA A 27 23.57 18.77 -43.60
N ILE A 28 23.07 17.86 -44.39
CA ILE A 28 22.44 16.62 -43.92
C ILE A 28 23.54 15.73 -43.30
N PHE A 29 23.60 15.68 -41.96
CA PHE A 29 24.24 14.58 -41.24
C PHE A 29 23.11 13.67 -40.76
N VAL A 30 22.97 12.52 -41.39
CA VAL A 30 22.14 11.43 -40.91
C VAL A 30 22.84 10.80 -39.69
N PHE A 31 22.58 11.33 -38.54
CA PHE A 31 22.79 10.59 -37.29
C PHE A 31 21.54 9.73 -37.08
N ALA A 32 21.69 8.41 -37.29
CA ALA A 32 20.75 7.42 -36.79
C ALA A 32 20.80 7.49 -35.25
N ALA A 33 20.06 8.42 -34.68
CA ALA A 33 19.76 8.43 -33.26
C ALA A 33 18.86 7.21 -33.01
N LEU A 34 19.41 6.21 -32.34
CA LEU A 34 18.62 5.21 -31.62
C LEU A 34 17.64 5.98 -30.75
N ARG A 35 16.42 6.15 -31.26
CA ARG A 35 15.31 6.60 -30.43
C ARG A 35 15.03 5.47 -29.45
N THR A 36 15.53 5.62 -28.24
CA THR A 36 14.92 4.99 -27.09
C THR A 36 13.49 5.53 -27.06
N GLU A 37 12.56 4.79 -27.62
CA GLU A 37 11.15 5.07 -27.43
C GLU A 37 10.90 5.04 -25.92
N ALA A 38 10.74 6.25 -25.36
CA ALA A 38 10.11 6.37 -24.06
C ALA A 38 8.76 5.67 -24.19
N GLN A 39 8.60 4.52 -23.56
CA GLN A 39 7.32 3.82 -23.53
C GLN A 39 6.26 4.84 -23.09
N PRO A 40 5.14 4.97 -23.81
CA PRO A 40 4.09 5.85 -23.39
C PRO A 40 3.67 5.38 -21.99
N GLN A 41 3.84 6.23 -20.98
CA GLN A 41 3.12 6.09 -19.73
C GLN A 41 1.65 6.17 -20.12
N SER A 42 1.04 4.99 -20.28
CA SER A 42 -0.40 4.92 -20.50
C SER A 42 -1.03 5.41 -19.20
N ASN A 43 -1.38 6.69 -19.17
CA ASN A 43 -2.23 7.27 -18.15
C ASN A 43 -3.59 6.56 -18.26
N PHE A 44 -3.69 5.39 -17.66
CA PHE A 44 -4.96 4.75 -17.41
C PHE A 44 -5.70 5.62 -16.41
N ASN A 45 -6.54 6.50 -16.92
CA ASN A 45 -7.36 7.36 -16.10
C ASN A 45 -8.53 6.52 -15.56
N TYR A 46 -8.38 5.98 -14.35
CA TYR A 46 -9.47 5.29 -13.65
C TYR A 46 -10.58 6.24 -13.20
N GLY A 47 -10.40 7.54 -13.42
CA GLY A 47 -11.20 8.57 -12.80
C GLY A 47 -10.95 8.68 -11.28
N PRO A 48 -11.43 9.74 -10.64
CA PRO A 48 -11.30 9.89 -9.20
C PRO A 48 -12.09 8.79 -8.48
N LEU A 49 -11.42 8.08 -7.55
CA LEU A 49 -12.07 7.13 -6.66
C LEU A 49 -12.54 7.86 -5.40
N PRO A 50 -13.65 7.41 -4.77
CA PRO A 50 -13.97 7.82 -3.42
C PRO A 50 -12.96 7.19 -2.45
N VAL A 51 -12.84 7.68 -1.26
CA VAL A 51 -12.13 7.15 -0.08
C VAL A 51 -10.68 6.70 -0.23
N PHE A 52 -10.21 6.28 -1.42
CA PHE A 52 -8.85 5.81 -1.68
C PHE A 52 -8.21 6.48 -2.90
N GLU A 53 -6.88 6.60 -2.87
CA GLU A 53 -6.03 6.94 -4.02
C GLU A 53 -5.04 5.80 -4.25
N LEU A 54 -5.11 5.16 -5.43
CA LEU A 54 -4.31 3.97 -5.75
C LEU A 54 -3.10 4.35 -6.59
N HIS A 55 -1.91 4.01 -6.13
CA HIS A 55 -0.64 4.40 -6.72
C HIS A 55 0.21 3.19 -7.11
N SER A 56 0.94 3.29 -8.23
CA SER A 56 1.99 2.35 -8.63
C SER A 56 3.29 3.14 -8.75
N GLY A 57 3.93 3.43 -7.62
CA GLY A 57 5.13 4.25 -7.55
C GLY A 57 6.41 3.44 -7.80
N PHE A 58 7.31 3.96 -8.65
CA PHE A 58 8.57 3.29 -9.01
C PHE A 58 9.48 3.08 -7.81
N TRP A 59 9.74 4.14 -7.03
CA TRP A 59 10.72 4.10 -5.94
C TRP A 59 10.26 3.24 -4.77
N ILE A 60 8.97 3.25 -4.44
CA ILE A 60 8.39 2.35 -3.43
C ILE A 60 8.56 0.90 -3.86
N ASN A 61 8.27 0.58 -5.11
CA ASN A 61 8.42 -0.78 -5.61
C ASN A 61 9.88 -1.24 -5.62
N LEU A 62 10.83 -0.40 -6.03
CA LEU A 62 12.26 -0.68 -5.93
C LEU A 62 12.67 -0.95 -4.47
N HIS A 63 12.27 -0.09 -3.54
CA HIS A 63 12.54 -0.26 -2.11
C HIS A 63 12.03 -1.60 -1.57
N HIS A 64 10.75 -1.92 -1.83
CA HIS A 64 10.16 -3.17 -1.36
C HIS A 64 10.80 -4.41 -2.01
N THR A 65 11.20 -4.32 -3.28
CA THR A 65 11.89 -5.40 -3.97
C THR A 65 13.27 -5.66 -3.36
N LEU A 66 14.08 -4.61 -3.16
CA LEU A 66 15.39 -4.74 -2.53
C LEU A 66 15.28 -5.26 -1.09
N TYR A 67 14.30 -4.77 -0.33
CA TYR A 67 14.02 -5.27 1.01
C TYR A 67 13.65 -6.75 1.01
N HIS A 68 12.77 -7.18 0.11
CA HIS A 68 12.34 -8.57 0.01
C HIS A 68 13.52 -9.50 -0.35
N GLU A 69 14.32 -9.16 -1.35
CA GLU A 69 15.49 -9.93 -1.72
C GLU A 69 16.54 -10.00 -0.61
N ALA A 70 16.74 -8.90 0.11
CA ALA A 70 17.61 -8.86 1.27
C ALA A 70 17.13 -9.79 2.40
N LYS A 71 15.82 -9.83 2.66
CA LYS A 71 15.22 -10.78 3.62
C LYS A 71 15.46 -12.22 3.21
N LEU A 72 15.22 -12.58 1.94
CA LEU A 72 15.44 -13.92 1.42
C LEU A 72 16.92 -14.32 1.53
N ARG A 73 17.84 -13.42 1.17
CA ARG A 73 19.29 -13.64 1.27
C ARG A 73 19.70 -13.89 2.73
N THR A 74 19.19 -13.12 3.66
CA THR A 74 19.51 -13.27 5.10
C THR A 74 18.93 -14.55 5.67
N ALA A 75 17.70 -14.92 5.28
CA ALA A 75 17.06 -16.17 5.71
C ALA A 75 17.83 -17.41 5.20
N SER A 76 18.28 -17.38 3.95
CA SER A 76 19.08 -18.48 3.36
C SER A 76 20.42 -18.66 4.03
N ALA A 77 21.01 -17.60 4.58
CA ALA A 77 22.28 -17.66 5.32
C ALA A 77 22.13 -18.19 6.77
N GLN A 78 20.92 -18.30 7.31
CA GLN A 78 20.61 -18.76 8.67
C GLN A 78 19.45 -19.76 8.70
N PRO A 79 19.59 -20.97 8.16
CA PRO A 79 18.47 -21.91 7.99
C PRO A 79 17.84 -22.37 9.32
N ASP A 80 18.60 -22.41 10.42
CA ASP A 80 18.14 -23.02 11.68
C ASP A 80 17.24 -22.13 12.56
N LYS A 81 17.14 -20.83 12.32
CA LYS A 81 16.35 -19.91 13.16
C LYS A 81 15.02 -19.46 12.56
N SER A 82 14.79 -19.68 11.28
CA SER A 82 13.67 -19.10 10.54
C SER A 82 12.43 -20.00 10.41
N ALA A 83 12.53 -21.29 10.71
CA ALA A 83 11.47 -22.27 10.43
C ALA A 83 10.22 -22.16 11.33
N LYS A 84 10.24 -21.39 12.40
CA LYS A 84 9.11 -21.29 13.34
C LYS A 84 8.19 -20.06 13.15
N ASN A 85 8.58 -19.06 12.38
CA ASN A 85 7.81 -17.82 12.23
C ASN A 85 7.49 -17.41 10.79
N SER A 86 7.93 -18.16 9.81
CA SER A 86 7.53 -17.93 8.42
C SER A 86 6.30 -18.78 8.12
N GLY A 87 5.12 -18.19 8.27
CA GLY A 87 3.96 -18.68 7.54
C GLY A 87 4.33 -18.81 6.05
N PRO A 88 3.65 -19.67 5.27
CA PRO A 88 3.99 -19.87 3.88
C PRO A 88 3.99 -18.50 3.18
N SER A 89 5.17 -18.02 2.81
CA SER A 89 5.34 -16.87 1.92
C SER A 89 4.79 -17.31 0.57
N SER A 90 3.49 -17.13 0.37
CA SER A 90 2.84 -17.36 -0.91
C SER A 90 2.98 -16.14 -1.83
N GLY A 91 4.16 -15.54 -1.83
CA GLY A 91 4.60 -14.71 -2.93
C GLY A 91 5.07 -15.66 -4.01
N THR A 92 4.32 -15.77 -5.10
CA THR A 92 4.81 -16.40 -6.32
C THR A 92 6.05 -15.63 -6.74
N THR A 93 7.23 -16.15 -6.43
CA THR A 93 8.44 -15.73 -7.12
C THR A 93 8.17 -16.00 -8.60
N PRO A 94 8.32 -15.03 -9.51
CA PRO A 94 8.34 -15.33 -10.92
C PRO A 94 9.38 -16.41 -11.13
N ASP A 95 9.02 -17.52 -11.79
CA ASP A 95 9.85 -18.73 -11.96
C ASP A 95 11.15 -18.51 -12.75
N SER A 96 11.45 -17.26 -13.11
CA SER A 96 12.73 -16.90 -13.72
C SER A 96 13.13 -15.47 -13.34
N LYS A 97 14.12 -15.33 -12.46
CA LYS A 97 14.84 -14.05 -12.36
C LYS A 97 15.36 -13.70 -13.77
N PRO A 98 15.17 -12.44 -14.23
CA PRO A 98 15.73 -12.03 -15.49
C PRO A 98 17.25 -12.23 -15.46
N ALA A 99 17.81 -12.75 -16.57
CA ALA A 99 19.26 -12.86 -16.71
C ALA A 99 19.84 -11.44 -16.85
N LEU A 100 20.55 -10.98 -15.83
CA LEU A 100 21.22 -9.68 -15.83
C LEU A 100 22.60 -9.81 -16.47
N ALA A 101 23.06 -8.76 -17.16
CA ALA A 101 24.45 -8.68 -17.57
C ALA A 101 25.38 -8.65 -16.33
N PRO A 102 26.64 -9.13 -16.40
CA PRO A 102 27.52 -9.20 -15.22
C PRO A 102 27.66 -7.87 -14.47
N ALA A 103 27.73 -6.75 -15.17
CA ALA A 103 27.81 -5.42 -14.55
C ALA A 103 26.50 -5.02 -13.84
N GLU A 104 25.36 -5.35 -14.43
CA GLU A 104 24.03 -5.11 -13.82
C GLU A 104 23.83 -5.99 -12.59
N GLN A 105 24.25 -7.27 -12.68
CA GLN A 105 24.19 -8.20 -11.55
C GLN A 105 25.01 -7.68 -10.37
N HIS A 106 26.21 -7.15 -10.61
CA HIS A 106 27.04 -6.60 -9.54
C HIS A 106 26.38 -5.41 -8.85
N VAL A 107 25.84 -4.46 -9.62
CA VAL A 107 25.12 -3.29 -9.08
C VAL A 107 23.91 -3.72 -8.26
N TRP A 108 23.15 -4.70 -8.75
CA TRP A 108 21.98 -5.23 -8.06
C TRP A 108 22.37 -5.94 -6.76
N ASP A 109 23.38 -6.79 -6.80
CA ASP A 109 23.87 -7.52 -5.62
C ASP A 109 24.42 -6.58 -4.54
N ASP A 110 25.09 -5.49 -4.93
CA ASP A 110 25.55 -4.46 -4.01
C ASP A 110 24.36 -3.75 -3.31
N ALA A 111 23.33 -3.44 -4.06
CA ALA A 111 22.11 -2.85 -3.49
C ALA A 111 21.41 -3.81 -2.52
N VAL A 112 21.24 -5.07 -2.89
CA VAL A 112 20.67 -6.10 -2.02
C VAL A 112 21.54 -6.31 -0.78
N ALA A 113 22.89 -6.31 -0.91
CA ALA A 113 23.81 -6.42 0.21
C ALA A 113 23.68 -5.22 1.18
N TYR A 114 23.54 -4.00 0.65
CA TYR A 114 23.29 -2.81 1.46
C TYR A 114 21.98 -2.95 2.26
N TYR A 115 20.89 -3.39 1.61
CA TYR A 115 19.61 -3.62 2.28
C TYR A 115 19.68 -4.75 3.30
N ALA A 116 20.43 -5.81 3.03
CA ALA A 116 20.64 -6.90 3.97
C ALA A 116 21.34 -6.43 5.26
N ALA A 117 22.35 -5.59 5.11
CA ALA A 117 23.10 -5.06 6.25
C ALA A 117 22.34 -4.02 7.09
N ASN A 118 21.47 -3.21 6.47
CA ASN A 118 20.86 -2.06 7.14
C ASN A 118 19.37 -2.23 7.48
N TYR A 119 18.63 -3.04 6.70
CA TYR A 119 17.17 -3.09 6.77
C TYR A 119 16.58 -4.48 6.94
N ALA A 120 17.24 -5.58 6.53
CA ALA A 120 16.66 -6.92 6.57
C ALA A 120 16.27 -7.40 7.98
N ALA A 121 16.93 -6.91 9.03
CA ALA A 121 16.58 -7.22 10.42
C ALA A 121 15.39 -6.39 10.95
N LYS A 122 14.97 -5.34 10.24
CA LYS A 122 13.89 -4.44 10.62
C LYS A 122 12.57 -4.91 9.99
N ASP A 123 11.46 -4.54 10.59
CA ASP A 123 10.13 -4.82 10.05
C ASP A 123 9.56 -3.57 9.37
N LEU A 124 8.94 -3.74 8.18
CA LEU A 124 8.35 -2.65 7.40
C LEU A 124 7.23 -1.92 8.15
N LEU A 125 6.51 -2.63 9.03
CA LEU A 125 5.38 -2.07 9.78
C LEU A 125 5.82 -1.39 11.09
N PHE A 126 6.87 -1.91 11.75
CA PHE A 126 7.23 -1.48 13.11
C PHE A 126 8.49 -0.61 13.18
N SER A 127 9.27 -0.52 12.10
CA SER A 127 10.46 0.34 12.06
C SER A 127 10.10 1.75 11.63
N THR A 128 10.19 2.72 12.52
CA THR A 128 9.98 4.15 12.22
C THR A 128 10.82 4.61 11.03
N GLU A 129 12.06 4.16 10.93
CA GLU A 129 12.95 4.49 9.81
C GLU A 129 12.41 3.97 8.47
N LEU A 130 11.92 2.72 8.41
CA LEU A 130 11.37 2.16 7.18
C LEU A 130 10.02 2.78 6.81
N ILE A 131 9.21 3.15 7.80
CA ILE A 131 7.96 3.90 7.60
C ILE A 131 8.26 5.26 6.96
N GLN A 132 9.17 6.02 7.55
CA GLN A 132 9.58 7.33 7.03
C GLN A 132 10.18 7.23 5.63
N LEU A 133 11.05 6.23 5.40
CA LEU A 133 11.63 5.97 4.08
C LEU A 133 10.55 5.68 3.03
N LYS A 134 9.61 4.82 3.35
CA LYS A 134 8.48 4.50 2.45
C LYS A 134 7.67 5.76 2.12
N ASP A 135 7.35 6.58 3.14
CA ASP A 135 6.55 7.79 2.94
C ASP A 135 7.30 8.82 2.07
N GLN A 136 8.59 9.03 2.34
CA GLN A 136 9.43 9.87 1.50
C GLN A 136 9.47 9.37 0.04
N LEU A 137 9.71 8.08 -0.18
CA LEU A 137 9.74 7.52 -1.53
C LEU A 137 8.39 7.63 -2.26
N GLY A 138 7.28 7.56 -1.53
CA GLY A 138 5.94 7.75 -2.08
C GLY A 138 5.70 9.17 -2.56
N ASP A 139 6.23 10.17 -1.86
CA ASP A 139 6.07 11.57 -2.22
C ASP A 139 6.89 11.97 -3.47
N PHE A 140 7.86 11.14 -3.87
CA PHE A 140 8.73 11.37 -5.04
C PHE A 140 8.44 10.40 -6.21
N GLU A 141 7.23 9.85 -6.29
CA GLU A 141 6.87 8.88 -7.34
C GLU A 141 7.02 9.42 -8.77
N ASP A 142 6.84 10.72 -8.99
CA ASP A 142 6.98 11.40 -10.29
C ASP A 142 8.43 11.82 -10.62
N CYS A 143 9.38 11.49 -9.74
CA CYS A 143 10.78 11.86 -9.89
C CYS A 143 11.61 10.71 -10.50
N ASP A 144 12.44 11.03 -11.48
CA ASP A 144 13.38 10.09 -12.11
C ASP A 144 14.66 9.88 -11.28
N GLU A 145 14.88 10.72 -10.29
CA GLU A 145 16.00 10.71 -9.35
C GLU A 145 15.53 11.09 -7.94
N LEU A 146 16.38 10.87 -6.94
CA LEU A 146 16.10 11.20 -5.53
C LEU A 146 17.08 12.19 -4.93
N SER A 147 18.12 12.61 -5.68
CA SER A 147 19.21 13.45 -5.22
C SER A 147 19.02 14.93 -5.50
N GLY A 148 17.97 15.33 -6.21
CA GLY A 148 17.73 16.72 -6.62
C GLY A 148 18.75 17.30 -7.61
N ARG A 149 19.64 16.46 -8.18
CA ARG A 149 20.71 16.91 -9.08
C ARG A 149 20.20 17.45 -10.40
N LYS A 150 19.17 16.80 -10.98
CA LYS A 150 18.54 17.25 -12.22
C LYS A 150 17.37 18.20 -11.95
N ARG A 151 16.58 17.90 -10.91
CA ARG A 151 15.41 18.69 -10.51
C ARG A 151 15.44 18.87 -9.00
N LYS A 152 15.68 20.13 -8.56
CA LYS A 152 15.82 20.42 -7.12
C LYS A 152 14.65 19.93 -6.26
N PHE A 153 13.42 19.92 -6.80
CA PHE A 153 12.24 19.41 -6.09
C PHE A 153 12.20 17.88 -5.99
N CYS A 154 13.10 17.17 -6.67
CA CYS A 154 13.28 15.72 -6.55
C CYS A 154 14.37 15.34 -5.51
N ASP A 155 14.76 16.26 -4.65
CA ASP A 155 15.59 15.94 -3.49
C ASP A 155 14.73 15.34 -2.38
N ALA A 156 14.82 14.01 -2.23
CA ALA A 156 14.03 13.28 -1.24
C ALA A 156 14.57 13.42 0.19
N GLY A 157 15.68 14.12 0.41
CA GLY A 157 16.28 14.29 1.74
C GLY A 157 16.73 12.99 2.40
N LEU A 158 16.94 11.94 1.62
CA LEU A 158 17.38 10.64 2.12
C LEU A 158 18.88 10.66 2.48
N PRO A 159 19.35 9.73 3.37
CA PRO A 159 20.77 9.54 3.60
C PRO A 159 21.54 9.35 2.28
N ALA A 160 22.63 10.09 2.09
CA ALA A 160 23.38 10.16 0.82
C ALA A 160 23.76 8.74 0.29
N LYS A 161 24.14 7.82 1.19
CA LYS A 161 24.49 6.45 0.80
C LYS A 161 23.27 5.67 0.29
N LEU A 162 22.11 5.83 0.91
CA LEU A 162 20.88 5.18 0.47
C LEU A 162 20.43 5.74 -0.89
N THR A 163 20.44 7.07 -1.06
CA THR A 163 20.15 7.72 -2.34
C THR A 163 21.05 7.14 -3.45
N GLN A 164 22.36 7.06 -3.20
CA GLN A 164 23.30 6.47 -4.15
C GLN A 164 22.96 5.01 -4.50
N VAL A 165 22.61 4.20 -3.51
CA VAL A 165 22.24 2.78 -3.72
C VAL A 165 20.97 2.65 -4.54
N LEU A 166 19.93 3.42 -4.21
CA LEU A 166 18.65 3.41 -4.94
C LEU A 166 18.84 3.90 -6.40
N GLU A 167 19.55 5.02 -6.59
CA GLU A 167 19.81 5.55 -7.92
C GLU A 167 20.71 4.65 -8.78
N ALA A 168 21.65 3.93 -8.18
CA ALA A 168 22.47 2.94 -8.89
C ALA A 168 21.65 1.72 -9.31
N ALA A 169 20.78 1.20 -8.46
CA ALA A 169 19.90 0.05 -8.75
C ALA A 169 18.75 0.40 -9.71
N ALA A 170 18.32 1.66 -9.77
CA ALA A 170 17.15 2.10 -10.53
C ALA A 170 17.21 1.73 -12.03
N PRO A 171 18.32 1.87 -12.79
CA PRO A 171 18.37 1.46 -14.19
C PRO A 171 18.13 -0.03 -14.38
N VAL A 172 18.74 -0.88 -13.53
CA VAL A 172 18.57 -2.35 -13.57
C VAL A 172 17.11 -2.71 -13.28
N TYR A 173 16.56 -2.16 -12.21
CA TYR A 173 15.16 -2.38 -11.85
C TYR A 173 14.20 -1.93 -12.95
N ARG A 174 14.42 -0.76 -13.54
CA ARG A 174 13.61 -0.18 -14.60
C ARG A 174 13.60 -1.04 -15.86
N ALA A 175 14.76 -1.63 -16.21
CA ALA A 175 14.89 -2.44 -17.41
C ALA A 175 14.28 -3.84 -17.25
N HIS A 176 14.46 -4.47 -16.08
CA HIS A 176 14.26 -5.91 -15.95
C HIS A 176 13.07 -6.33 -15.06
N LEU A 177 12.72 -5.55 -14.04
CA LEU A 177 11.71 -5.93 -13.04
C LEU A 177 10.48 -5.01 -13.03
N TRP A 178 10.71 -3.71 -13.15
CA TRP A 178 9.64 -2.71 -13.08
C TRP A 178 8.51 -2.90 -14.09
N PRO A 179 8.75 -3.25 -15.37
CA PRO A 179 7.68 -3.42 -16.34
C PRO A 179 6.67 -4.50 -15.94
N GLU A 180 7.11 -5.55 -15.26
CA GLU A 180 6.23 -6.61 -14.76
C GLU A 180 5.48 -6.16 -13.51
N HIS A 181 6.19 -5.56 -12.55
CA HIS A 181 5.60 -5.06 -11.30
C HIS A 181 4.56 -3.97 -11.59
N ASP A 182 4.87 -2.98 -12.41
CA ASP A 182 3.91 -1.93 -12.80
C ASP A 182 2.69 -2.51 -13.52
N ARG A 183 2.90 -3.47 -14.42
CA ARG A 183 1.80 -4.17 -15.11
C ARG A 183 0.91 -4.92 -14.12
N ALA A 184 1.48 -5.59 -13.11
CA ALA A 184 0.73 -6.29 -12.08
C ALA A 184 -0.05 -5.30 -11.21
N ASN A 185 0.58 -4.22 -10.76
CA ASN A 185 -0.05 -3.14 -9.99
C ASN A 185 -1.23 -2.53 -10.75
N ARG A 186 -1.03 -2.16 -12.02
CA ARG A 186 -2.09 -1.58 -12.86
C ARG A 186 -3.23 -2.56 -13.11
N ARG A 187 -2.94 -3.85 -13.34
CA ARG A 187 -3.99 -4.88 -13.46
C ARG A 187 -4.80 -5.00 -12.18
N TRP A 188 -4.14 -4.96 -11.02
CA TRP A 188 -4.81 -4.97 -9.73
C TRP A 188 -5.72 -3.75 -9.58
N ILE A 189 -5.21 -2.55 -9.85
CA ILE A 189 -5.98 -1.30 -9.81
C ILE A 189 -7.19 -1.39 -10.72
N MET A 190 -7.03 -1.81 -11.98
CA MET A 190 -8.12 -1.93 -12.94
C MET A 190 -9.25 -2.84 -12.47
N ARG A 191 -8.94 -3.90 -11.72
CA ARG A 191 -9.94 -4.83 -11.18
C ARG A 191 -10.66 -4.29 -9.95
N VAL A 192 -9.95 -3.53 -9.10
CA VAL A 192 -10.46 -3.06 -7.81
C VAL A 192 -11.14 -1.71 -7.92
N ALA A 193 -10.66 -0.82 -8.78
CA ALA A 193 -11.21 0.52 -8.93
C ALA A 193 -12.73 0.57 -9.20
N PRO A 194 -13.31 -0.28 -10.06
CA PRO A 194 -14.76 -0.33 -10.24
C PRO A 194 -15.52 -0.67 -8.95
N LEU A 195 -15.02 -1.64 -8.18
CA LEU A 195 -15.63 -2.06 -6.91
C LEU A 195 -15.56 -0.95 -5.87
N VAL A 196 -14.42 -0.25 -5.77
CA VAL A 196 -14.26 0.91 -4.87
C VAL A 196 -15.19 2.05 -5.28
N ARG A 197 -15.38 2.28 -6.58
CA ARG A 197 -16.26 3.34 -7.07
C ARG A 197 -17.71 3.06 -6.71
N GLU A 198 -18.12 1.83 -6.84
CA GLU A 198 -19.49 1.40 -6.58
C GLU A 198 -19.80 1.28 -5.09
N GLN A 199 -18.92 0.66 -4.32
CA GLN A 199 -19.16 0.25 -2.94
C GLN A 199 -18.42 1.10 -1.90
N GLY A 200 -17.43 1.90 -2.34
CA GLY A 200 -16.44 2.50 -1.45
C GLY A 200 -17.04 3.42 -0.38
N VAL A 201 -17.97 4.29 -0.77
CA VAL A 201 -18.60 5.22 0.18
C VAL A 201 -19.44 4.46 1.20
N GLY A 202 -20.34 3.58 0.74
CA GLY A 202 -21.21 2.82 1.64
C GLY A 202 -20.44 1.93 2.61
N LEU A 203 -19.36 1.26 2.15
CA LEU A 203 -18.51 0.43 3.01
C LEU A 203 -17.75 1.28 4.05
N SER A 204 -17.20 2.43 3.63
CA SER A 204 -16.46 3.31 4.53
C SER A 204 -17.36 3.93 5.61
N GLU A 205 -18.57 4.38 5.25
CA GLU A 205 -19.56 4.89 6.19
C GLU A 205 -19.99 3.79 7.16
N ARG A 206 -20.33 2.60 6.66
CA ARG A 206 -20.75 1.48 7.50
C ARG A 206 -19.68 1.06 8.50
N LEU A 207 -18.40 0.96 8.08
CA LEU A 207 -17.30 0.63 8.98
C LEU A 207 -17.06 1.73 10.01
N ALA A 208 -17.13 2.99 9.60
CA ALA A 208 -16.98 4.14 10.50
C ALA A 208 -18.10 4.18 11.57
N ASP A 209 -19.35 3.93 11.19
CA ASP A 209 -20.48 3.84 12.12
C ASP A 209 -20.29 2.70 13.13
N ILE A 210 -19.86 1.51 12.67
CA ILE A 210 -19.60 0.36 13.53
C ILE A 210 -18.50 0.66 14.55
N TYR A 211 -17.41 1.34 14.12
CA TYR A 211 -16.32 1.71 15.03
C TYR A 211 -16.58 3.00 15.79
N GLN A 212 -17.77 3.59 15.66
CA GLN A 212 -18.19 4.84 16.31
C GLN A 212 -17.24 6.01 16.07
N THR A 213 -16.85 6.17 14.81
CA THR A 213 -15.91 7.18 14.36
C THR A 213 -16.30 7.74 12.99
N ARG A 214 -15.38 8.42 12.33
CA ARG A 214 -15.55 8.92 10.97
C ARG A 214 -14.46 8.39 10.08
N TRP A 215 -14.81 8.03 8.86
CA TRP A 215 -13.81 7.75 7.85
C TRP A 215 -13.00 9.03 7.55
N PRO A 216 -11.68 8.93 7.25
CA PRO A 216 -10.87 10.10 6.92
C PRO A 216 -11.49 10.93 5.78
N ARG A 217 -11.49 12.25 5.94
CA ARG A 217 -11.96 13.16 4.89
C ARG A 217 -11.05 13.18 3.67
N GLN A 218 -9.75 13.05 3.92
CA GLN A 218 -8.76 12.86 2.86
C GLN A 218 -8.78 11.40 2.42
N LYS A 219 -8.60 11.19 1.12
CA LYS A 219 -8.49 9.84 0.60
C LYS A 219 -7.26 9.16 1.18
N ILE A 220 -7.40 7.90 1.54
CA ILE A 220 -6.28 7.11 2.02
C ILE A 220 -5.41 6.74 0.81
N ARG A 221 -4.14 7.12 0.84
CA ARG A 221 -3.16 6.70 -0.17
C ARG A 221 -2.90 5.20 -0.03
N VAL A 222 -2.96 4.49 -1.16
CA VAL A 222 -2.68 3.06 -1.26
C VAL A 222 -1.58 2.83 -2.28
N ASP A 223 -0.43 2.41 -1.82
CA ASP A 223 0.72 2.11 -2.65
C ASP A 223 0.73 0.62 -3.02
N LEU A 224 0.59 0.32 -4.32
CA LEU A 224 0.70 -1.03 -4.85
C LEU A 224 2.17 -1.37 -5.08
N ALA A 225 2.61 -2.50 -4.55
CA ALA A 225 3.97 -2.99 -4.70
C ALA A 225 3.98 -4.48 -5.09
N GLY A 226 5.06 -4.95 -5.72
CA GLY A 226 5.22 -6.37 -6.00
C GLY A 226 5.27 -7.20 -4.73
N TYR A 227 5.91 -6.68 -3.69
CA TYR A 227 5.96 -7.23 -2.34
C TYR A 227 5.61 -6.14 -1.32
N ALA A 228 4.83 -6.46 -0.29
CA ALA A 228 4.56 -5.56 0.83
C ALA A 228 5.28 -6.04 2.10
N ASN A 229 4.74 -7.10 2.74
CA ASN A 229 5.32 -7.77 3.90
C ASN A 229 4.87 -9.24 3.93
N TRP A 230 5.15 -9.96 5.01
CA TRP A 230 4.73 -11.36 5.19
C TRP A 230 3.20 -11.55 5.14
N SER A 231 2.42 -10.54 5.54
CA SER A 231 0.94 -10.56 5.48
C SER A 231 0.41 -10.16 4.09
N GLY A 232 1.25 -9.65 3.20
CA GLY A 232 0.86 -9.20 1.85
C GLY A 232 0.24 -7.81 1.81
N ALA A 233 -0.02 -7.19 2.97
CA ALA A 233 -0.45 -5.80 3.11
C ALA A 233 -0.11 -5.26 4.50
N TYR A 234 -0.06 -3.95 4.65
CA TYR A 234 0.09 -3.28 5.94
C TYR A 234 -0.30 -1.81 5.87
N THR A 235 -0.64 -1.25 7.05
CA THR A 235 -1.03 0.15 7.23
C THR A 235 -0.05 0.87 8.14
N THR A 236 0.32 2.09 7.78
CA THR A 236 1.04 3.05 8.64
C THR A 236 0.09 4.18 9.04
N ALA A 237 0.21 4.69 10.27
CA ALA A 237 -0.82 5.54 10.86
C ALA A 237 -0.62 7.05 10.61
N ASP A 238 0.63 7.52 10.56
CA ASP A 238 0.92 8.96 10.46
C ASP A 238 2.06 9.22 9.46
N PRO A 239 1.71 9.64 8.24
CA PRO A 239 0.35 9.74 7.69
C PRO A 239 -0.30 8.36 7.48
N LEU A 240 -1.64 8.33 7.45
CA LEU A 240 -2.38 7.10 7.16
C LEU A 240 -2.15 6.70 5.70
N ARG A 241 -1.41 5.61 5.50
CA ARG A 241 -1.08 5.04 4.18
C ARG A 241 -1.15 3.52 4.24
N VAL A 242 -1.62 2.94 3.16
CA VAL A 242 -1.73 1.48 3.00
C VAL A 242 -0.74 1.04 1.94
N THR A 243 -0.08 -0.10 2.16
CA THR A 243 0.74 -0.76 1.14
C THR A 243 0.19 -2.17 0.90
N ILE A 244 -0.06 -2.52 -0.36
CA ILE A 244 -0.64 -3.82 -0.73
C ILE A 244 0.24 -4.50 -1.79
N SER A 245 0.55 -5.78 -1.59
CA SER A 245 1.21 -6.58 -2.62
C SER A 245 0.23 -6.97 -3.72
N SER A 246 0.48 -6.48 -4.93
CA SER A 246 -0.28 -6.81 -6.12
C SER A 246 0.03 -8.21 -6.68
N LEU A 247 1.16 -8.80 -6.28
CA LEU A 247 1.57 -10.15 -6.69
C LEU A 247 1.13 -11.22 -5.69
N ASP A 248 0.72 -10.86 -4.48
CA ASP A 248 0.21 -11.81 -3.51
C ASP A 248 -1.14 -12.38 -3.96
N SER A 249 -1.20 -13.70 -4.11
CA SER A 249 -2.42 -14.40 -4.53
C SER A 249 -3.59 -14.20 -3.56
N ARG A 250 -3.31 -13.91 -2.28
CA ARG A 250 -4.32 -13.63 -1.26
C ARG A 250 -5.02 -12.29 -1.48
N ASN A 251 -4.40 -11.37 -2.22
CA ASN A 251 -4.92 -10.03 -2.50
C ASN A 251 -5.64 -9.91 -3.86
N GLN A 252 -6.05 -11.01 -4.47
CA GLN A 252 -6.63 -11.02 -5.80
C GLN A 252 -8.15 -11.17 -5.80
N GLY A 253 -8.80 -10.71 -6.87
CA GLY A 253 -10.24 -10.86 -7.07
C GLY A 253 -11.04 -10.16 -5.98
N ALA A 254 -12.02 -10.86 -5.41
CA ALA A 254 -12.88 -10.35 -4.34
C ALA A 254 -12.09 -9.99 -3.06
N ALA A 255 -11.05 -10.76 -2.73
CA ALA A 255 -10.19 -10.50 -1.57
C ALA A 255 -9.43 -9.16 -1.69
N ALA A 256 -9.25 -8.62 -2.89
CA ALA A 256 -8.62 -7.32 -3.09
C ALA A 256 -9.42 -6.17 -2.47
N LEU A 257 -10.76 -6.21 -2.56
CA LEU A 257 -11.62 -5.23 -1.89
C LEU A 257 -11.58 -5.41 -0.37
N GLU A 258 -11.63 -6.66 0.10
CA GLU A 258 -11.56 -6.96 1.53
C GLU A 258 -10.26 -6.43 2.16
N VAL A 259 -9.10 -6.72 1.56
CA VAL A 259 -7.82 -6.26 2.12
C VAL A 259 -7.71 -4.74 2.13
N LEU A 260 -8.25 -4.06 1.12
CA LEU A 260 -8.24 -2.60 1.04
C LEU A 260 -8.99 -1.95 2.21
N PHE A 261 -10.19 -2.45 2.51
CA PHE A 261 -11.00 -1.95 3.63
C PHE A 261 -10.49 -2.46 4.99
N LEU A 262 -9.92 -3.65 5.05
CA LEU A 262 -9.27 -4.16 6.26
C LEU A 262 -8.11 -3.25 6.68
N GLU A 263 -7.22 -2.94 5.74
CA GLU A 263 -6.10 -2.05 5.99
C GLU A 263 -6.56 -0.61 6.28
N GLY A 264 -7.54 -0.09 5.54
CA GLY A 264 -8.13 1.22 5.83
C GLY A 264 -8.77 1.29 7.23
N SER A 265 -9.37 0.21 7.70
CA SER A 265 -9.99 0.12 9.02
C SER A 265 -9.00 0.21 10.18
N HIS A 266 -7.74 -0.18 10.00
CA HIS A 266 -6.71 0.03 11.01
C HIS A 266 -6.53 1.51 11.38
N GLY A 267 -6.75 2.41 10.42
CA GLY A 267 -6.68 3.86 10.65
C GLY A 267 -7.85 4.47 11.43
N ILE A 268 -8.93 3.71 11.65
CA ILE A 268 -10.16 4.20 12.31
C ILE A 268 -10.58 3.34 13.51
N ALA A 269 -9.79 2.34 13.89
CA ALA A 269 -10.14 1.39 14.96
C ALA A 269 -9.78 1.89 16.39
N GLU A 270 -9.26 3.10 16.55
CA GLU A 270 -8.86 3.66 17.85
C GLU A 270 -10.01 3.63 18.88
N PRO A 271 -11.28 4.02 18.57
CA PRO A 271 -12.35 3.99 19.57
C PRO A 271 -12.63 2.59 20.10
N VAL A 272 -12.52 1.57 19.26
CA VAL A 272 -12.66 0.15 19.67
C VAL A 272 -11.54 -0.25 20.62
N GLN A 273 -10.30 0.07 20.27
CA GLN A 273 -9.15 -0.22 21.12
C GLN A 273 -9.25 0.48 22.48
N ALA A 274 -9.63 1.77 22.47
CA ALA A 274 -9.83 2.54 23.68
C ALA A 274 -10.96 1.95 24.58
N ALA A 275 -12.06 1.51 23.97
CA ALA A 275 -13.17 0.88 24.67
C ALA A 275 -12.73 -0.45 25.33
N ILE A 276 -12.02 -1.32 24.61
CA ILE A 276 -11.47 -2.56 25.17
C ILE A 276 -10.55 -2.27 26.35
N ILE A 277 -9.62 -1.32 26.21
CA ILE A 277 -8.69 -0.94 27.27
C ILE A 277 -9.45 -0.41 28.49
N ARG A 278 -10.44 0.46 28.31
CA ARG A 278 -11.28 1.01 29.37
C ARG A 278 -11.99 -0.09 30.14
N GLU A 279 -12.64 -1.02 29.43
CA GLU A 279 -13.38 -2.11 30.05
C GLU A 279 -12.46 -3.11 30.79
N CYS A 280 -11.28 -3.40 30.26
CA CYS A 280 -10.28 -4.23 30.95
C CYS A 280 -9.84 -3.58 32.27
N ARG A 281 -9.54 -2.27 32.25
CA ARG A 281 -9.12 -1.52 33.45
C ARG A 281 -10.22 -1.48 34.50
N GLN A 282 -11.49 -1.26 34.12
CA GLN A 282 -12.61 -1.25 35.04
C GLN A 282 -12.85 -2.58 35.75
N ARG A 283 -12.43 -3.69 35.13
CA ARG A 283 -12.62 -5.05 35.64
C ARG A 283 -11.34 -5.68 36.18
N ASP A 284 -10.28 -4.90 36.28
CA ASP A 284 -8.94 -5.39 36.71
C ASP A 284 -8.47 -6.60 35.88
N LYS A 285 -8.72 -6.58 34.57
CA LYS A 285 -8.31 -7.62 33.63
C LYS A 285 -7.10 -7.19 32.82
N ALA A 286 -6.26 -8.15 32.44
CA ALA A 286 -5.17 -7.94 31.51
C ALA A 286 -5.71 -7.49 30.15
N ILE A 287 -5.06 -6.50 29.52
CA ILE A 287 -5.43 -6.01 28.20
C ILE A 287 -4.99 -7.05 27.16
N PRO A 288 -5.92 -7.65 26.40
CA PRO A 288 -5.59 -8.64 25.35
C PRO A 288 -4.87 -7.95 24.21
N ARG A 289 -3.71 -8.48 23.85
CA ARG A 289 -2.81 -7.86 22.87
C ARG A 289 -3.46 -7.67 21.50
N ASP A 290 -4.18 -8.68 21.03
CA ASP A 290 -4.61 -8.76 19.62
C ASP A 290 -6.15 -8.74 19.45
N LEU A 291 -6.93 -8.61 20.52
CA LEU A 291 -8.40 -8.64 20.43
C LEU A 291 -8.97 -7.55 19.51
N TRP A 292 -8.44 -6.34 19.58
CA TRP A 292 -8.87 -5.25 18.73
C TRP A 292 -8.57 -5.53 17.24
N GLN A 293 -7.44 -6.15 16.94
CA GLN A 293 -7.09 -6.56 15.57
C GLN A 293 -8.03 -7.67 15.10
N ALA A 294 -8.25 -8.69 15.92
CA ALA A 294 -9.22 -9.76 15.61
C ALA A 294 -10.62 -9.19 15.34
N LEU A 295 -11.04 -8.16 16.10
CA LEU A 295 -12.31 -7.47 15.89
C LEU A 295 -12.33 -6.73 14.54
N VAL A 296 -11.27 -6.03 14.17
CA VAL A 296 -11.18 -5.35 12.86
C VAL A 296 -11.26 -6.36 11.72
N PHE A 297 -10.53 -7.46 11.81
CA PHE A 297 -10.57 -8.55 10.82
C PHE A 297 -11.96 -9.16 10.70
N TYR A 298 -12.58 -9.48 11.82
CA TYR A 298 -13.93 -10.05 11.86
C TYR A 298 -14.95 -9.09 11.26
N THR A 299 -14.97 -7.84 11.73
CA THR A 299 -15.93 -6.82 11.29
C THR A 299 -15.84 -6.56 9.81
N THR A 300 -14.63 -6.30 9.29
CA THR A 300 -14.43 -6.02 7.87
C THR A 300 -14.90 -7.19 7.01
N SER A 301 -14.57 -8.43 7.43
CA SER A 301 -15.01 -9.64 6.76
C SER A 301 -16.54 -9.78 6.71
N GLU A 302 -17.22 -9.57 7.83
CA GLU A 302 -18.68 -9.67 7.91
C GLU A 302 -19.39 -8.60 7.08
N ILE A 303 -18.86 -7.39 7.06
CA ILE A 303 -19.45 -6.26 6.31
C ILE A 303 -19.23 -6.39 4.81
N ILE A 304 -18.08 -6.91 4.38
CA ILE A 304 -17.75 -7.00 2.95
C ILE A 304 -18.28 -8.29 2.31
N ARG A 305 -18.43 -9.35 3.07
CA ARG A 305 -18.91 -10.66 2.57
C ARG A 305 -20.19 -10.58 1.71
N PRO A 306 -21.28 -9.89 2.10
CA PRO A 306 -22.47 -9.79 1.28
C PRO A 306 -22.24 -9.11 -0.07
N VAL A 307 -21.40 -8.05 -0.08
CA VAL A 307 -21.02 -7.32 -1.30
C VAL A 307 -20.28 -8.22 -2.28
N LEU A 308 -19.33 -9.02 -1.77
CA LEU A 308 -18.55 -9.94 -2.59
C LEU A 308 -19.38 -11.11 -3.10
N ALA A 309 -20.30 -11.62 -2.28
CA ALA A 309 -21.23 -12.67 -2.70
C ALA A 309 -22.14 -12.20 -3.84
N ALA A 310 -22.66 -10.99 -3.78
CA ALA A 310 -23.47 -10.38 -4.83
C ALA A 310 -22.67 -10.17 -6.11
N SER A 311 -21.43 -9.68 -6.02
CA SER A 311 -20.54 -9.49 -7.18
C SER A 311 -20.15 -10.81 -7.84
N ALA A 312 -19.90 -11.86 -7.07
CA ALA A 312 -19.59 -13.21 -7.59
C ALA A 312 -20.78 -13.81 -8.34
N ALA A 313 -22.00 -13.66 -7.81
CA ALA A 313 -23.22 -14.12 -8.46
C ALA A 313 -23.46 -13.42 -9.79
N SER A 314 -23.19 -12.11 -9.89
CA SER A 314 -23.36 -11.30 -11.09
C SER A 314 -22.33 -11.62 -12.19
N ALA A 315 -21.12 -12.03 -11.81
CA ALA A 315 -20.01 -12.28 -12.75
C ALA A 315 -20.00 -13.69 -13.36
N GLY A 316 -20.90 -14.58 -12.95
CA GLY A 316 -20.91 -16.00 -13.40
C GLY A 316 -19.65 -16.78 -13.02
N ASN A 317 -18.86 -16.25 -12.12
CA ASN A 317 -17.54 -16.80 -11.75
C ASN A 317 -17.70 -17.79 -10.58
N GLN A 318 -18.05 -19.04 -10.91
CA GLN A 318 -18.31 -20.10 -9.94
C GLN A 318 -17.04 -20.69 -9.31
N ASP A 319 -15.84 -20.33 -9.76
CA ASP A 319 -14.58 -21.00 -9.38
C ASP A 319 -14.07 -20.72 -7.97
N ARG A 320 -14.75 -19.88 -7.19
CA ARG A 320 -14.42 -19.61 -5.78
C ARG A 320 -15.60 -19.74 -4.81
N ILE A 321 -16.66 -20.40 -5.24
CA ILE A 321 -17.75 -20.75 -4.35
C ILE A 321 -17.42 -22.14 -3.77
N VAL A 322 -17.03 -22.16 -2.48
CA VAL A 322 -16.93 -23.42 -1.72
C VAL A 322 -18.29 -24.12 -1.81
N PRO A 323 -18.33 -25.47 -1.97
CA PRO A 323 -19.59 -26.21 -1.91
C PRO A 323 -20.33 -25.85 -0.62
N GLY A 324 -21.47 -25.17 -0.76
CA GLY A 324 -22.19 -24.55 0.36
C GLY A 324 -22.39 -23.04 0.24
N GLY A 325 -21.86 -22.39 -0.81
CA GLY A 325 -22.28 -21.06 -1.27
C GLY A 325 -21.68 -19.84 -0.57
N GLY A 326 -20.50 -19.93 0.06
CA GLY A 326 -19.93 -18.79 0.78
C GLY A 326 -18.54 -18.34 0.31
N TYR A 327 -18.33 -17.03 0.15
CA TYR A 327 -17.01 -16.43 0.06
C TYR A 327 -16.25 -16.69 1.37
N VAL A 328 -15.07 -17.33 1.28
CA VAL A 328 -14.17 -17.46 2.44
C VAL A 328 -13.40 -16.17 2.57
N SER A 329 -13.72 -15.42 3.64
CA SER A 329 -13.04 -14.17 3.95
C SER A 329 -11.55 -14.41 4.16
N ARG A 330 -10.73 -13.56 3.55
CA ARG A 330 -9.28 -13.53 3.77
C ARG A 330 -8.96 -13.22 5.22
N GLY A 331 -9.61 -12.21 5.81
CA GLY A 331 -9.37 -11.78 7.18
C GLY A 331 -9.67 -12.89 8.20
N LEU A 332 -10.79 -13.59 8.05
CA LEU A 332 -11.13 -14.72 8.92
C LEU A 332 -10.14 -15.87 8.73
N SER A 333 -9.79 -16.21 7.48
CA SER A 333 -8.83 -17.26 7.18
C SER A 333 -7.43 -16.95 7.75
N GLU A 334 -6.96 -15.73 7.63
CA GLU A 334 -5.68 -15.28 8.21
C GLU A 334 -5.70 -15.33 9.72
N GLY A 335 -6.77 -14.85 10.36
CA GLY A 335 -6.92 -14.87 11.81
C GLY A 335 -6.88 -16.29 12.37
N LEU A 336 -7.61 -17.22 11.76
CA LEU A 336 -7.66 -18.61 12.20
C LEU A 336 -6.34 -19.35 11.92
N ASN A 337 -5.84 -19.30 10.69
CA ASN A 337 -4.76 -20.18 10.27
C ASN A 337 -3.35 -19.64 10.58
N GLN A 338 -3.19 -18.32 10.67
CA GLN A 338 -1.87 -17.69 10.83
C GLN A 338 -1.67 -17.05 12.20
N ARG A 339 -2.75 -16.58 12.86
CA ARG A 339 -2.68 -15.84 14.11
C ARG A 339 -3.20 -16.59 15.31
N GLY A 340 -3.92 -17.71 15.11
CA GLY A 340 -4.47 -18.52 16.20
C GLY A 340 -5.55 -17.81 17.02
N TRP A 341 -6.40 -17.01 16.36
CA TRP A 341 -7.45 -16.20 17.00
C TRP A 341 -8.79 -16.93 17.14
N ASP A 342 -8.79 -18.27 17.21
CA ASP A 342 -10.01 -19.08 17.32
C ASP A 342 -10.89 -18.65 18.50
N ASP A 343 -10.29 -18.42 19.66
CA ASP A 343 -11.02 -18.01 20.86
C ASP A 343 -11.54 -16.59 20.75
N TYR A 344 -10.77 -15.65 20.17
CA TYR A 344 -11.28 -14.32 19.89
C TYR A 344 -12.46 -14.37 18.91
N PHE A 345 -12.40 -15.16 17.86
CA PHE A 345 -13.50 -15.26 16.92
C PHE A 345 -14.74 -15.94 17.52
N LYS A 346 -14.61 -16.84 18.51
CA LYS A 346 -15.75 -17.33 19.30
C LYS A 346 -16.41 -16.21 20.09
N LEU A 347 -15.61 -15.39 20.79
CA LEU A 347 -16.10 -14.23 21.54
C LEU A 347 -16.78 -13.20 20.61
N LEU A 348 -16.18 -12.92 19.45
CA LEU A 348 -16.72 -11.98 18.49
C LEU A 348 -18.06 -12.47 17.92
N ARG A 349 -18.18 -13.74 17.56
CA ARG A 349 -19.46 -14.34 17.13
C ARG A 349 -20.52 -14.27 18.22
N GLN A 350 -20.15 -14.49 19.47
CA GLN A 350 -21.08 -14.54 20.57
C GLN A 350 -21.55 -13.14 21.01
N PHE A 351 -20.67 -12.14 21.06
CA PHE A 351 -20.95 -10.84 21.67
C PHE A 351 -20.87 -9.67 20.72
N TRP A 352 -20.00 -9.71 19.69
CA TRP A 352 -19.85 -8.62 18.73
C TRP A 352 -20.81 -8.75 17.54
N GLN A 353 -21.09 -9.98 17.07
CA GLN A 353 -22.05 -10.21 15.99
C GLN A 353 -23.45 -9.63 16.30
N PRO A 354 -24.02 -9.78 17.52
CA PRO A 354 -25.28 -9.14 17.87
C PRO A 354 -25.27 -7.61 17.72
N TYR A 355 -24.11 -6.96 17.96
CA TYR A 355 -23.97 -5.53 17.69
C TYR A 355 -23.98 -5.23 16.18
N LEU A 356 -23.25 -6.01 15.37
CA LEU A 356 -23.28 -5.86 13.91
C LEU A 356 -24.69 -6.06 13.33
N ASP A 357 -25.49 -6.92 13.94
CA ASP A 357 -26.87 -7.21 13.56
C ASP A 357 -27.89 -6.20 14.14
N GLY A 358 -27.44 -5.22 14.94
CA GLY A 358 -28.27 -4.18 15.54
C GLY A 358 -29.09 -4.65 16.75
N SER A 359 -28.81 -5.81 17.33
CA SER A 359 -29.52 -6.39 18.50
C SER A 359 -28.82 -6.15 19.83
N ALA A 360 -27.63 -5.56 19.83
CA ALA A 360 -26.90 -5.15 21.02
C ALA A 360 -26.29 -3.75 20.83
N SER A 361 -25.95 -3.05 21.92
CA SER A 361 -25.20 -1.80 21.86
C SER A 361 -23.68 -2.07 21.75
N PHE A 362 -22.94 -1.05 21.29
CA PHE A 362 -21.46 -1.11 21.23
C PHE A 362 -20.85 -1.39 22.60
N ASP A 363 -21.27 -0.65 23.62
CA ASP A 363 -20.73 -0.76 24.97
C ASP A 363 -21.07 -2.13 25.59
N ASP A 364 -22.28 -2.66 25.41
CA ASP A 364 -22.65 -4.01 25.86
C ASP A 364 -21.80 -5.09 25.19
N ALA A 365 -21.58 -4.99 23.89
CA ALA A 365 -20.77 -5.93 23.15
C ALA A 365 -19.34 -5.98 23.68
N ILE A 366 -18.70 -4.81 23.83
CA ILE A 366 -17.33 -4.70 24.38
C ILE A 366 -17.28 -5.21 25.82
N ALA A 367 -18.25 -4.79 26.68
CA ALA A 367 -18.30 -5.19 28.08
C ALA A 367 -18.40 -6.71 28.26
N ARG A 368 -19.28 -7.37 27.48
CA ARG A 368 -19.47 -8.84 27.49
C ARG A 368 -18.23 -9.58 26.99
N MET A 369 -17.64 -9.11 25.87
CA MET A 369 -16.38 -9.70 25.37
C MET A 369 -15.29 -9.65 26.43
N VAL A 370 -15.05 -8.48 27.02
CA VAL A 370 -14.01 -8.32 28.05
C VAL A 370 -14.34 -9.13 29.30
N SER A 371 -15.60 -9.20 29.69
CA SER A 371 -16.00 -10.01 30.87
C SER A 371 -15.71 -11.51 30.68
N SER A 372 -15.72 -11.99 29.44
CA SER A 372 -15.53 -13.40 29.06
C SER A 372 -14.08 -13.77 28.74
N LEU A 373 -13.14 -12.81 28.78
CA LEU A 373 -11.68 -13.06 28.74
C LEU A 373 -11.24 -13.65 30.08
#